data_baa91967c283d6b2f3d33b75f27da525
#
_entry.id   baa91967c283d6b2f3d33b75f27da525
#
_cell.length_a   1.000
_cell.length_b   1.000
_cell.length_c   1.000
_cell.angle_alpha   90.00
_cell.angle_beta   90.00
_cell.angle_gamma   90.00
#
_symmetry.space_group_name_H-M   'P 1'
#
loop_
_entity.id
_entity.type
_entity.pdbx_description
1 polymer ?
#
loop_
_entity_poly.entity_id
_entity_poly.type
_entity_poly.pdbx_seq_one_letter_code
_entity_poly.pdbx_strand_id
1 'polypeptide(L)'
;MKKRIAQRIKLLNEEQNIFLKYLKVKFPLFHNSNFFFRDFHYGVKYFLEEKQLSTSYAEAEKCAIEFSKLLEKRGIFTKVNDIGWKVTYPDFATTTPGDPFGK
;
A
#
# COMPACT_ATOMS: atom_id res chain seq x y z
N MET A 1 -6.07 -18.31 -12.90
CA MET A 1 -5.02 -17.39 -12.49
C MET A 1 -5.45 -15.94 -12.49
N LYS A 2 -5.99 -15.43 -13.58
CA LYS A 2 -6.43 -14.04 -13.63
C LYS A 2 -7.53 -13.73 -12.62
N LYS A 3 -8.45 -14.67 -12.41
CA LYS A 3 -9.53 -14.49 -11.43
C LYS A 3 -8.94 -14.33 -10.03
N ARG A 4 -7.92 -15.09 -9.73
CA ARG A 4 -7.31 -15.08 -8.43
C ARG A 4 -6.63 -13.72 -8.16
N ILE A 5 -5.92 -13.20 -9.15
CA ILE A 5 -5.28 -11.89 -9.04
C ILE A 5 -6.34 -10.79 -8.96
N ALA A 6 -7.35 -10.85 -9.85
CA ALA A 6 -8.41 -9.84 -9.87
C ALA A 6 -9.17 -9.78 -8.55
N GLN A 7 -9.41 -10.94 -7.94
CA GLN A 7 -10.10 -11.01 -6.65
C GLN A 7 -9.31 -10.25 -5.58
N ARG A 8 -8.00 -10.43 -5.57
CA ARG A 8 -7.14 -9.81 -4.58
C ARG A 8 -7.03 -8.30 -4.79
N ILE A 9 -6.93 -7.89 -6.05
CA ILE A 9 -6.90 -6.46 -6.36
C ILE A 9 -8.22 -5.81 -5.97
N LYS A 10 -9.33 -6.49 -6.21
CA LYS A 10 -10.64 -5.98 -5.81
C LYS A 10 -10.72 -5.78 -4.30
N LEU A 11 -10.22 -6.74 -3.53
CA LEU A 11 -10.22 -6.62 -2.08
C LEU A 11 -9.38 -5.43 -1.64
N LEU A 12 -8.17 -5.29 -2.19
CA LEU A 12 -7.30 -4.16 -1.87
C LEU A 12 -7.98 -2.85 -2.19
N ASN A 13 -8.67 -2.80 -3.32
CA ASN A 13 -9.36 -1.61 -3.75
C ASN A 13 -10.53 -1.26 -2.80
N GLU A 14 -11.30 -2.26 -2.42
CA GLU A 14 -12.44 -2.05 -1.53
C GLU A 14 -12.01 -1.68 -0.12
N GLU A 15 -10.87 -2.20 0.33
CA GLU A 15 -10.36 -1.97 1.66
C GLU A 15 -9.14 -1.06 1.65
N GLN A 16 -9.07 -0.16 0.69
CA GLN A 16 -7.92 0.71 0.52
C GLN A 16 -7.54 1.45 1.81
N ASN A 17 -8.51 2.03 2.49
CA ASN A 17 -8.22 2.81 3.69
C ASN A 17 -7.69 1.92 4.81
N ILE A 18 -8.24 0.72 4.95
CA ILE A 18 -7.77 -0.23 5.95
C ILE A 18 -6.35 -0.68 5.59
N PHE A 19 -6.11 -0.94 4.32
CA PHE A 19 -4.79 -1.35 3.85
C PHE A 19 -3.75 -0.25 4.09
N LEU A 20 -4.09 1.01 3.82
CA LEU A 20 -3.16 2.11 4.04
C LEU A 20 -2.82 2.27 5.52
N LYS A 21 -3.81 2.10 6.40
CA LYS A 21 -3.55 2.12 7.84
C LYS A 21 -2.66 0.96 8.25
N TYR A 22 -2.88 -0.20 7.65
CA TYR A 22 -2.04 -1.37 7.90
C TYR A 22 -0.59 -1.07 7.54
N LEU A 23 -0.37 -0.47 6.36
CA LEU A 23 0.97 -0.10 5.93
C LEU A 23 1.62 0.87 6.90
N LYS A 24 0.86 1.85 7.39
CA LYS A 24 1.41 2.83 8.30
C LYS A 24 1.84 2.20 9.61
N VAL A 25 1.15 1.17 10.06
CA VAL A 25 1.54 0.44 11.26
C VAL A 25 2.82 -0.37 11.03
N LYS A 26 2.97 -0.94 9.85
CA LYS A 26 4.10 -1.82 9.56
C LYS A 26 5.35 -1.08 9.12
N PHE A 27 5.20 0.10 8.54
CA PHE A 27 6.32 0.85 7.95
C PHE A 27 6.26 2.30 8.39
N PRO A 28 7.41 2.99 8.46
CA PRO A 28 7.43 4.41 8.86
C PRO A 28 6.98 5.30 7.70
N LEU A 29 5.68 5.31 7.43
CA LEU A 29 5.10 6.09 6.35
C LEU A 29 4.54 7.40 6.87
N PHE A 30 4.93 8.49 6.23
CA PHE A 30 4.42 9.82 6.53
C PHE A 30 4.13 10.53 5.23
N HIS A 31 3.32 11.56 5.30
CA HIS A 31 3.08 12.41 4.14
C HIS A 31 4.42 12.98 3.66
N ASN A 32 4.67 12.89 2.36
CA ASN A 32 5.92 13.32 1.72
C ASN A 32 7.13 12.44 2.01
N SER A 33 6.95 11.29 2.66
CA SER A 33 8.07 10.36 2.84
C SER A 33 8.22 9.48 1.60
N ASN A 34 9.40 8.87 1.48
CA ASN A 34 9.65 7.90 0.41
C ASN A 34 9.18 6.52 0.84
N PHE A 35 8.69 5.76 -0.13
CA PHE A 35 8.26 4.39 0.13
C PHE A 35 8.68 3.52 -1.05
N PHE A 36 9.31 2.40 -0.78
CA PHE A 36 9.89 1.57 -1.82
C PHE A 36 8.99 0.41 -2.19
N PHE A 37 9.06 0.00 -3.46
CA PHE A 37 8.22 -1.06 -3.98
C PHE A 37 8.39 -2.36 -3.18
N ARG A 38 9.63 -2.67 -2.76
CA ARG A 38 9.86 -3.90 -2.01
C ARG A 38 9.00 -3.97 -0.76
N ASP A 39 8.93 -2.87 -0.01
CA ASP A 39 8.14 -2.84 1.21
C ASP A 39 6.65 -2.88 0.90
N PHE A 40 6.23 -2.22 -0.16
CA PHE A 40 4.84 -2.26 -0.61
C PHE A 40 4.44 -3.68 -0.99
N HIS A 41 5.32 -4.37 -1.71
CA HIS A 41 5.10 -5.75 -2.13
C HIS A 41 4.89 -6.66 -0.92
N TYR A 42 5.77 -6.55 0.08
CA TYR A 42 5.61 -7.32 1.32
C TYR A 42 4.31 -6.96 2.03
N GLY A 43 3.98 -5.67 2.08
CA GLY A 43 2.76 -5.22 2.71
C GLY A 43 1.53 -5.82 2.06
N VAL A 44 1.50 -5.83 0.74
CA VAL A 44 0.39 -6.43 0.01
C VAL A 44 0.27 -7.92 0.35
N LYS A 45 1.39 -8.64 0.31
CA LYS A 45 1.38 -10.07 0.58
C LYS A 45 0.84 -10.38 1.98
N TYR A 46 1.38 -9.70 2.98
CA TYR A 46 0.99 -9.99 4.35
C TYR A 46 -0.44 -9.55 4.66
N PHE A 47 -0.87 -8.43 4.08
CA PHE A 47 -2.25 -8.00 4.26
C PHE A 47 -3.23 -9.02 3.70
N LEU A 48 -2.96 -9.52 2.50
CA LEU A 48 -3.82 -10.52 1.88
C LEU A 48 -3.84 -11.80 2.70
N GLU A 49 -2.70 -12.19 3.26
CA GLU A 49 -2.66 -13.39 4.09
C GLU A 49 -3.46 -13.21 5.37
N GLU A 50 -3.44 -12.01 5.96
CA GLU A 50 -4.27 -11.74 7.13
C GLU A 50 -5.76 -11.79 6.79
N LYS A 51 -6.11 -11.55 5.53
CA LYS A 51 -7.48 -11.66 5.06
C LYS A 51 -7.83 -13.08 4.61
N GLN A 52 -7.01 -14.04 4.98
CA GLN A 52 -7.22 -15.46 4.66
C GLN A 52 -7.14 -15.75 3.16
N LEU A 53 -6.44 -14.90 2.42
CA LEU A 53 -6.20 -15.11 0.99
C LEU A 53 -4.74 -15.50 0.79
N SER A 54 -4.46 -16.79 0.87
CA SER A 54 -3.11 -17.28 0.65
C SER A 54 -2.60 -16.78 -0.70
N THR A 55 -1.44 -16.16 -0.70
CA THR A 55 -0.93 -15.46 -1.87
C THR A 55 0.57 -15.72 -1.97
N SER A 56 1.00 -16.27 -3.10
CA SER A 56 2.42 -16.51 -3.32
C SER A 56 3.13 -15.17 -3.49
N TYR A 57 4.45 -15.20 -3.35
CA TYR A 57 5.26 -14.01 -3.53
C TYR A 57 5.06 -13.42 -4.93
N ALA A 58 5.04 -14.29 -5.95
CA ALA A 58 4.85 -13.83 -7.33
C ALA A 58 3.45 -13.26 -7.57
N GLU A 59 2.43 -13.88 -6.96
CA GLU A 59 1.07 -13.35 -7.08
C GLU A 59 0.96 -12.00 -6.40
N ALA A 60 1.58 -11.86 -5.23
CA ALA A 60 1.57 -10.59 -4.51
C ALA A 60 2.26 -9.50 -5.31
N GLU A 61 3.33 -9.86 -6.03
CA GLU A 61 4.02 -8.89 -6.87
C GLU A 61 3.09 -8.33 -7.95
N LYS A 62 2.35 -9.20 -8.61
CA LYS A 62 1.40 -8.77 -9.64
C LYS A 62 0.31 -7.88 -9.04
N CYS A 63 -0.19 -8.26 -7.88
CA CYS A 63 -1.19 -7.45 -7.20
C CYS A 63 -0.62 -6.09 -6.82
N ALA A 64 0.61 -6.07 -6.32
CA ALA A 64 1.25 -4.82 -5.91
C ALA A 64 1.45 -3.90 -7.11
N ILE A 65 1.91 -4.44 -8.24
CA ILE A 65 2.12 -3.64 -9.44
C ILE A 65 0.80 -2.98 -9.87
N GLU A 66 -0.25 -3.78 -9.98
CA GLU A 66 -1.54 -3.25 -10.45
C GLU A 66 -2.16 -2.29 -9.46
N PHE A 67 -2.13 -2.62 -8.18
CA PHE A 67 -2.74 -1.76 -7.18
C PHE A 67 -1.96 -0.46 -7.00
N SER A 68 -0.63 -0.49 -7.14
CA SER A 68 0.16 0.74 -7.04
C SER A 68 -0.22 1.71 -8.16
N LYS A 69 -0.56 1.20 -9.34
CA LYS A 69 -1.00 2.07 -10.43
C LYS A 69 -2.29 2.81 -10.06
N LEU A 70 -3.19 2.13 -9.35
CA LEU A 70 -4.42 2.77 -8.89
C LEU A 70 -4.11 3.84 -7.85
N LEU A 71 -3.19 3.56 -6.94
CA LEU A 71 -2.80 4.54 -5.92
C LEU A 71 -2.11 5.74 -6.56
N GLU A 72 -1.30 5.53 -7.60
CA GLU A 72 -0.70 6.63 -8.35
C GLU A 72 -1.78 7.47 -9.01
N LYS A 73 -2.75 6.81 -9.64
CA LYS A 73 -3.83 7.49 -10.33
C LYS A 73 -4.67 8.33 -9.36
N ARG A 74 -4.79 7.87 -8.12
CA ARG A 74 -5.56 8.56 -7.10
C ARG A 74 -4.76 9.64 -6.36
N GLY A 75 -3.49 9.81 -6.73
CA GLY A 75 -2.64 10.82 -6.13
C GLY A 75 -2.10 10.48 -4.76
N ILE A 76 -2.29 9.25 -4.31
CA ILE A 76 -1.79 8.80 -3.00
C ILE A 76 -0.29 8.53 -3.08
N PHE A 77 0.16 7.94 -4.19
CA PHE A 77 1.58 7.71 -4.47
C PHE A 77 1.98 8.55 -5.67
N THR A 78 3.15 9.19 -5.59
CA THR A 78 3.74 9.91 -6.72
C THR A 78 5.05 9.21 -7.06
N LYS A 79 5.13 8.65 -8.26
CA LYS A 79 6.30 7.90 -8.66
C LYS A 79 7.50 8.82 -8.78
N VAL A 80 8.61 8.45 -8.15
CA VAL A 80 9.85 9.23 -8.21
C VAL A 80 10.95 8.50 -8.98
N ASN A 81 10.88 7.16 -9.03
CA ASN A 81 11.79 6.37 -9.84
C ASN A 81 11.20 4.97 -9.98
N ASP A 82 11.96 4.04 -10.57
CA ASP A 82 11.44 2.72 -10.88
C ASP A 82 11.21 1.85 -9.66
N ILE A 83 11.80 2.19 -8.52
CA ILE A 83 11.73 1.34 -7.34
C ILE A 83 10.95 1.93 -6.18
N GLY A 84 10.34 3.11 -6.38
CA GLY A 84 9.61 3.69 -5.27
C GLY A 84 8.84 4.95 -5.59
N TRP A 85 8.17 5.44 -4.56
CA TRP A 85 7.27 6.57 -4.65
C TRP A 85 7.51 7.56 -3.53
N LYS A 86 6.97 8.74 -3.71
CA LYS A 86 6.74 9.66 -2.61
C LYS A 86 5.29 9.46 -2.19
N VAL A 87 5.05 9.36 -0.89
CA VAL A 87 3.69 9.20 -0.35
C VAL A 87 3.06 10.58 -0.26
N THR A 88 2.02 10.82 -1.06
CA THR A 88 1.35 12.11 -1.08
C THR A 88 -0.06 11.94 -0.54
N TYR A 89 -0.12 11.55 0.73
CA TYR A 89 -1.38 11.24 1.39
C TYR A 89 -1.46 12.05 2.69
N PRO A 90 -2.14 13.21 2.66
CA PRO A 90 -2.17 14.12 3.81
C PRO A 90 -2.66 13.48 5.11
N ASP A 91 -3.48 12.44 5.03
CA ASP A 91 -3.95 11.75 6.23
C ASP A 91 -2.79 11.17 7.04
N PHE A 92 -1.62 10.96 6.43
CA PHE A 92 -0.44 10.47 7.12
C PHE A 92 0.38 11.59 7.74
N ALA A 93 0.01 12.84 7.54
CA ALA A 93 0.77 13.97 8.05
C ALA A 93 0.56 14.19 9.54
N THR A 94 -0.53 13.67 10.08
CA THR A 94 -0.82 13.86 11.48
C THR A 94 -0.02 12.93 12.35
N THR A 95 0.54 13.23 13.16
CA THR A 95 1.15 12.29 13.94
C THR A 95 2.01 12.67 14.85
N THR A 96 1.86 12.82 14.72
CA THR A 96 2.49 12.98 15.33
C THR A 96 2.80 12.72 16.15
N PRO A 97 3.30 12.69 16.26
CA PRO A 97 3.46 12.26 16.94
C PRO A 97 3.23 12.42 17.60
N GLY A 98 3.06 12.47 17.18
CA GLY A 98 2.84 12.60 17.58
C GLY A 98 2.37 12.91 17.35
N ASP A 99 1.88 12.93 17.01
CA ASP A 99 1.38 13.16 16.76
C ASP A 99 1.00 13.08 16.36
N PRO A 100 0.72 13.13 16.48
CA PRO A 100 0.23 13.01 16.09
C PRO A 100 -0.54 13.14 15.46
N PHE A 101 -0.89 13.08 15.31
CA PHE A 101 -1.52 13.36 14.77
C PHE A 101 -1.99 14.00 14.97
N GLY A 102 -1.84 14.41 15.20
CA GLY A 102 -2.01 14.98 15.40
C GLY A 102 -2.18 15.66 15.61
N LYS A 103 -2.40 16.06 16.13
CA LYS A 103 -2.63 16.62 16.43
C LYS A 103 -2.98 16.92 16.45
#